data_b486836aa685bc97d7eaba739d1c1575
#
_entry.id   b486836aa685bc97d7eaba739d1c1575
#
_cell.length_a   1.000
_cell.length_b   1.000
_cell.length_c   1.000
_cell.angle_alpha   90.00
_cell.angle_beta   90.00
_cell.angle_gamma   90.00
#
_symmetry.space_group_name_H-M   'P 1'
#
loop_
_entity.id
_entity.type
_entity.pdbx_description
1 polymer ?
#
loop_
_entity_poly.entity_id
_entity_poly.type
_entity_poly.pdbx_seq_one_letter_code
_entity_poly.pdbx_strand_id
1 'polypeptide(L)' 'MTKTKETIKNLISDGKLQEAIGQLDELIGKDGKDDELYYLRGNAYRKLCDWQQALNNYLEAISLNPESPAVE' A
#
# COMPACT_ATOMS: atom_id res chain seq x y z
N MET A 1 -17.10 1.78 1.35
CA MET A 1 -17.02 3.23 1.28
C MET A 1 -15.76 3.69 0.56
N THR A 2 -15.92 4.72 -0.23
CA THR A 2 -14.83 5.19 -1.08
C THR A 2 -13.71 5.87 -0.32
N LYS A 3 -13.93 6.20 0.95
CA LYS A 3 -12.95 6.95 1.74
C LYS A 3 -11.91 6.09 2.43
N THR A 4 -12.01 4.77 2.30
CA THR A 4 -11.09 3.89 3.00
C THR A 4 -9.64 4.10 2.55
N LYS A 5 -9.42 4.17 1.24
CA LYS A 5 -8.07 4.39 0.72
C LYS A 5 -7.55 5.76 1.09
N GLU A 6 -8.43 6.75 1.08
CA GLU A 6 -8.05 8.11 1.45
C GLU A 6 -7.67 8.18 2.92
N THR A 7 -8.41 7.49 3.77
CA THR A 7 -8.09 7.42 5.19
C THR A 7 -6.69 6.81 5.38
N ILE A 8 -6.40 5.75 4.64
CA ILE A 8 -5.09 5.11 4.73
C ILE A 8 -3.99 6.04 4.25
N LYS A 9 -4.22 6.78 3.16
CA LYS A 9 -3.25 7.76 2.69
C LYS A 9 -2.96 8.81 3.77
N ASN A 10 -3.99 9.24 4.48
CA ASN A 10 -3.84 10.21 5.56
C ASN A 10 -3.05 9.62 6.72
N LEU A 11 -3.30 8.36 7.07
CA LEU A 11 -2.54 7.69 8.11
C LEU A 11 -1.06 7.63 7.76
N ILE A 12 -0.76 7.32 6.51
CA ILE A 12 0.63 7.26 6.05
C ILE A 12 1.27 8.64 6.13
N SER A 13 0.55 9.67 5.68
CA SER A 13 1.05 11.05 5.76
C SER A 13 1.31 11.47 7.20
N ASP A 14 0.45 11.03 8.12
CA ASP A 14 0.58 11.40 9.53
C ASP A 14 1.63 10.58 10.26
N GLY A 15 2.23 9.60 9.60
CA GLY A 15 3.24 8.76 10.21
C GLY A 15 2.68 7.60 11.01
N LYS A 16 1.37 7.36 10.94
CA LYS A 16 0.72 6.25 11.63
C LYS A 16 0.82 5.00 10.77
N LEU A 17 2.04 4.55 10.58
CA LEU A 17 2.35 3.55 9.55
C LEU A 17 1.87 2.16 9.92
N GLN A 18 1.99 1.77 11.18
CA GLN A 18 1.54 0.45 11.61
C GLN A 18 0.03 0.32 11.47
N GLU A 19 -0.69 1.38 11.81
CA GLU A 19 -2.14 1.38 11.67
C GLU A 19 -2.54 1.28 10.20
N ALA A 20 -1.84 2.04 9.34
CA ALA A 20 -2.12 2.00 7.90
C ALA A 20 -1.87 0.61 7.34
N ILE A 21 -0.75 -0.02 7.72
CA ILE A 21 -0.41 -1.35 7.23
C ILE A 21 -1.45 -2.37 7.69
N GLY A 22 -1.92 -2.26 8.94
CA GLY A 22 -2.95 -3.16 9.44
C GLY A 22 -4.23 -3.08 8.64
N GLN A 23 -4.66 -1.86 8.31
CA GLN A 23 -5.86 -1.68 7.50
C GLN A 23 -5.66 -2.20 6.07
N LEU A 24 -4.47 -1.98 5.51
CA LEU A 24 -4.17 -2.48 4.17
C LEU A 24 -4.14 -4.01 4.15
N ASP A 25 -3.58 -4.62 5.19
CA ASP A 25 -3.56 -6.08 5.28
C ASP A 25 -4.97 -6.64 5.26
N GLU A 26 -5.89 -6.00 5.98
CA GLU A 26 -7.28 -6.42 6.00
C GLU A 26 -7.91 -6.31 4.62
N LEU A 27 -7.72 -5.18 3.96
CA LEU A 27 -8.31 -4.95 2.65
C LEU A 27 -7.74 -5.89 1.60
N ILE A 28 -6.44 -6.16 1.65
CA ILE A 28 -5.80 -7.08 0.72
C ILE A 28 -6.33 -8.49 0.94
N GLY A 29 -6.62 -8.84 2.18
CA GLY A 29 -7.23 -10.14 2.47
C GLY A 29 -8.61 -10.31 1.83
N LYS A 30 -9.32 -9.19 1.63
CA LYS A 30 -10.65 -9.22 1.01
C LYS A 30 -10.56 -9.09 -0.52
N ASP A 31 -9.63 -8.30 -1.01
CA ASP A 31 -9.47 -8.05 -2.44
C ASP A 31 -7.99 -7.93 -2.78
N GLY A 32 -7.35 -9.07 -2.97
CA GLY A 32 -5.93 -9.12 -3.27
C GLY A 32 -5.57 -8.75 -4.68
N LYS A 33 -6.54 -8.27 -5.48
CA LYS A 33 -6.28 -7.91 -6.87
C LYS A 33 -6.25 -6.40 -7.08
N ASP A 34 -6.37 -5.61 -6.02
CA ASP A 34 -6.36 -4.15 -6.12
C ASP A 34 -4.91 -3.68 -5.97
N ASP A 35 -4.30 -3.29 -7.09
CA ASP A 35 -2.91 -2.87 -7.11
C ASP A 35 -2.65 -1.65 -6.23
N GLU A 36 -3.63 -0.78 -6.09
CA GLU A 36 -3.44 0.43 -5.30
C GLU A 36 -3.19 0.11 -3.82
N LEU A 37 -3.80 -0.96 -3.32
CA LEU A 37 -3.58 -1.38 -1.94
C LEU A 37 -2.12 -1.77 -1.71
N TYR A 38 -1.53 -2.48 -2.66
CA TYR A 38 -0.12 -2.86 -2.57
C TYR A 38 0.78 -1.63 -2.71
N TYR A 39 0.41 -0.72 -3.60
CA TYR A 39 1.17 0.52 -3.76
C TYR A 39 1.20 1.31 -2.45
N LEU A 40 0.05 1.44 -1.80
CA LEU A 40 -0.03 2.17 -0.53
C LEU A 40 0.77 1.46 0.57
N ARG A 41 0.69 0.13 0.61
CA ARG A 41 1.46 -0.63 1.60
C ARG A 41 2.95 -0.48 1.36
N GLY A 42 3.36 -0.46 0.10
CA GLY A 42 4.75 -0.19 -0.24
C GLY A 42 5.20 1.17 0.25
N ASN A 43 4.33 2.18 0.10
CA ASN A 43 4.63 3.53 0.58
C ASN A 43 4.81 3.55 2.09
N ALA A 44 3.96 2.82 2.82
CA ALA A 44 4.07 2.76 4.28
C ALA A 44 5.39 2.11 4.70
N TYR A 45 5.75 1.01 4.07
CA TYR A 45 7.02 0.36 4.39
C TYR A 45 8.21 1.23 4.00
N ARG A 46 8.11 1.98 2.90
CA ARG A 46 9.18 2.89 2.51
C ARG A 46 9.42 3.93 3.58
N LYS A 47 8.36 4.46 4.16
CA LYS A 47 8.49 5.45 5.24
C LYS A 47 9.08 4.84 6.49
N LEU A 48 8.91 3.53 6.68
CA LEU A 48 9.54 2.81 7.77
C LEU A 48 10.98 2.44 7.46
N CYS A 49 11.45 2.77 6.26
CA CYS A 49 12.77 2.41 5.76
C CYS A 49 12.96 0.90 5.62
N ASP A 50 11.86 0.18 5.48
CA ASP A 50 11.89 -1.25 5.21
C ASP A 50 11.85 -1.44 3.70
N TRP A 51 13.02 -1.28 3.09
CA TRP A 51 13.11 -1.25 1.63
C TRP A 51 12.74 -2.58 0.99
N GLN A 52 13.04 -3.69 1.67
CA GLN A 52 12.70 -5.02 1.15
C GLN A 52 11.20 -5.17 1.00
N GLN A 53 10.44 -4.83 2.05
CA GLN A 53 9.00 -4.92 2.00
C GLN A 53 8.40 -3.92 1.02
N ALA A 54 8.96 -2.72 0.98
CA ALA A 54 8.48 -1.71 0.03
C ALA A 54 8.61 -2.22 -1.39
N LEU A 55 9.78 -2.77 -1.73
CA LEU A 55 10.02 -3.31 -3.08
C LEU A 55 9.05 -4.44 -3.39
N ASN A 56 8.89 -5.38 -2.45
CA ASN A 56 7.99 -6.51 -2.66
C ASN A 56 6.57 -6.06 -2.96
N ASN A 57 6.08 -5.04 -2.24
CA ASN A 57 4.73 -4.55 -2.45
C ASN A 57 4.60 -3.79 -3.76
N TYR A 58 5.62 -3.01 -4.13
CA TYR A 58 5.60 -2.32 -5.42
C TYR A 58 5.61 -3.31 -6.57
N LEU A 59 6.41 -4.38 -6.47
CA LEU A 59 6.43 -5.41 -7.50
C LEU A 59 5.09 -6.10 -7.64
N GLU A 60 4.42 -6.35 -6.53
CA GLU A 60 3.09 -6.94 -6.58
C GLU A 60 2.10 -6.01 -7.26
N ALA A 61 2.17 -4.71 -6.96
CA ALA A 61 1.30 -3.73 -7.59
C ALA A 61 1.52 -3.72 -9.11
N ILE A 62 2.79 -3.75 -9.53
CA ILE A 62 3.11 -3.76 -10.96
C ILE A 62 2.61 -5.04 -11.62
N SER A 63 2.72 -6.16 -10.93
CA SER A 63 2.25 -7.45 -11.44
C SER A 63 0.75 -7.42 -11.70
N LEU A 64 0.00 -6.75 -10.81
CA LEU A 64 -1.45 -6.66 -10.95
C LEU A 64 -1.85 -5.60 -11.98
N ASN A 65 -1.06 -4.54 -12.10
CA ASN A 65 -1.36 -3.44 -13.01
C ASN A 65 -0.05 -2.83 -13.50
N PRO A 66 0.39 -3.18 -14.72
CA PRO A 66 1.66 -2.66 -15.25
C PRO A 66 1.71 -1.14 -15.38
N GLU A 67 0.55 -0.46 -15.28
CA GLU A 67 0.49 0.99 -15.33
C GLU A 67 0.34 1.61 -13.94
N SER A 68 0.55 0.81 -12.89
CA SER A 68 0.48 1.31 -11.53
C SER A 68 1.52 2.42 -11.31
N PRO A 69 1.20 3.42 -10.45
CA PRO A 69 2.18 4.43 -10.07
C PRO A 69 3.47 3.84 -9.50
N ALA A 70 3.42 2.60 -9.01
CA ALA A 70 4.60 1.93 -8.48
C ALA A 70 5.67 1.70 -9.54
N VAL A 71 5.29 1.73 -10.83
CA VAL A 71 6.24 1.55 -11.93
C VAL A 71 7.24 2.70 -11.98
N GLU A 72 6.82 3.87 -11.56
CA GLU A 72 7.69 5.03 -11.55
C GLU A 72 8.47 5.07 -10.24
#